data_84f73571ac40013e072d7986da65f14c
#
_entry.id   84f73571ac40013e072d7986da65f14c
#
_cell.length_a   1.000
_cell.length_b   1.000
_cell.length_c   1.000
_cell.angle_alpha   90.00
_cell.angle_beta   90.00
_cell.angle_gamma   90.00
#
_symmetry.space_group_name_H-M   'P 1'
#
loop_
_entity.id
_entity.type
_entity.pdbx_description
1 polymer ?
#
loop_
_entity_poly.entity_id
_entity_poly.type
_entity_poly.pdbx_seq_one_letter_code
_entity_poly.pdbx_strand_id
1 'polypeptide(L)'
;MVDAYLAEIDEARARHPQIEFVTGTEMDYLGALEDRQLTEDALAPFRFRLLSVHFIDGWAFDDPDQKARWTEPGAPDAIWRRYGELWCEAASNASLPY
;
A
#
# COMPACT_ATOMS: atom_id res chain seq x y z
N MET A 1 -13.70 -8.92 -5.83
CA MET A 1 -13.51 -7.67 -5.03
C MET A 1 -13.16 -6.49 -5.94
N VAL A 2 -12.10 -6.55 -6.73
CA VAL A 2 -11.70 -5.45 -7.63
C VAL A 2 -12.78 -5.14 -8.65
N ASP A 3 -13.36 -6.15 -9.29
CA ASP A 3 -14.42 -5.96 -10.30
C ASP A 3 -15.66 -5.29 -9.72
N ALA A 4 -16.05 -5.66 -8.49
CA ALA A 4 -17.17 -5.02 -7.81
C ALA A 4 -16.89 -3.54 -7.52
N TYR A 5 -15.68 -3.21 -7.06
CA TYR A 5 -15.25 -1.83 -6.83
C TYR A 5 -15.29 -1.00 -8.11
N LEU A 6 -14.75 -1.53 -9.21
CA LEU A 6 -14.75 -0.83 -10.50
C LEU A 6 -16.18 -0.63 -11.04
N ALA A 7 -17.05 -1.63 -10.88
CA ALA A 7 -18.44 -1.52 -11.28
C ALA A 7 -19.19 -0.42 -10.49
N GLU A 8 -18.98 -0.33 -9.17
CA GLU A 8 -19.56 0.74 -8.35
C GLU A 8 -19.07 2.13 -8.78
N ILE A 9 -17.79 2.26 -9.12
CA ILE A 9 -17.26 3.53 -9.65
C ILE A 9 -17.88 3.89 -10.98
N ASP A 10 -18.10 2.93 -11.88
CA ASP A 10 -18.75 3.18 -13.17
C ASP A 10 -20.22 3.59 -13.01
N GLU A 11 -20.93 2.99 -12.08
CA GLU A 11 -22.28 3.42 -11.71
C GLU A 11 -22.29 4.86 -11.14
N ALA A 12 -21.33 5.18 -10.29
CA ALA A 12 -21.20 6.54 -9.74
C ALA A 12 -20.92 7.57 -10.83
N ARG A 13 -20.05 7.24 -11.79
CA ARG A 13 -19.76 8.09 -12.96
C ARG A 13 -21.02 8.35 -13.77
N ALA A 14 -21.83 7.32 -14.01
CA ALA A 14 -23.08 7.45 -14.75
C ALA A 14 -24.11 8.34 -14.05
N ARG A 15 -24.19 8.24 -12.71
CA ARG A 15 -25.13 9.04 -11.91
C ARG A 15 -24.66 10.49 -11.69
N HIS A 16 -23.35 10.73 -11.74
CA HIS A 16 -22.74 12.03 -11.42
C HIS A 16 -21.77 12.47 -12.51
N PRO A 17 -22.26 12.76 -13.73
CA PRO A 17 -21.39 13.12 -14.87
C PRO A 17 -20.62 14.42 -14.68
N GLN A 18 -21.02 15.25 -13.71
CA GLN A 18 -20.34 16.50 -13.35
C GLN A 18 -19.12 16.29 -12.45
N ILE A 19 -18.88 15.06 -11.96
CA ILE A 19 -17.75 14.72 -11.09
C ILE A 19 -16.78 13.84 -11.86
N GLU A 20 -15.49 14.19 -11.82
CA GLU A 20 -14.44 13.28 -12.30
C GLU A 20 -14.09 12.26 -11.20
N PHE A 21 -14.33 10.97 -11.49
CA PHE A 21 -13.94 9.89 -10.61
C PHE A 21 -12.63 9.27 -11.08
N VAL A 22 -11.61 9.34 -10.26
CA VAL A 22 -10.30 8.72 -10.50
C VAL A 22 -10.21 7.44 -9.69
N THR A 23 -10.09 6.30 -10.37
CA THR A 23 -9.87 5.02 -9.70
C THR A 23 -8.48 4.97 -9.10
N GLY A 24 -8.38 4.55 -7.87
CA GLY A 24 -7.13 4.42 -7.16
C GLY A 24 -7.02 3.13 -6.37
N THR A 25 -5.80 2.77 -6.04
CA THR A 25 -5.48 1.66 -5.15
C THR A 25 -4.31 2.02 -4.26
N GLU A 26 -4.28 1.40 -3.08
CA GLU A 26 -3.15 1.44 -2.18
C GLU A 26 -2.47 0.08 -2.18
N MET A 27 -1.15 0.08 -2.26
CA MET A 27 -0.33 -1.12 -2.28
C MET A 27 0.62 -1.12 -1.09
N ASP A 28 0.77 -2.28 -0.45
CA ASP A 28 1.75 -2.46 0.60
C ASP A 28 3.12 -2.79 0.04
N TYR A 29 4.14 -2.07 0.49
CA TYR A 29 5.52 -2.47 0.25
C TYR A 29 5.92 -3.57 1.23
N LEU A 30 6.23 -4.75 0.72
CA LEU A 30 6.51 -5.94 1.51
C LEU A 30 8.00 -6.33 1.53
N GLY A 31 8.86 -5.50 0.93
CA GLY A 31 10.30 -5.77 0.87
C GLY A 31 10.60 -7.08 0.13
N ALA A 32 11.37 -7.96 0.77
CA ALA A 32 11.75 -9.25 0.20
C ALA A 32 10.58 -10.24 -0.01
N LEU A 33 9.37 -9.88 0.42
CA LEU A 33 8.15 -10.66 0.18
C LEU A 33 7.50 -10.33 -1.17
N GLU A 34 8.25 -9.73 -2.08
CA GLU A 34 7.81 -9.19 -3.37
C GLU A 34 7.21 -10.21 -4.36
N ASP A 35 7.37 -11.51 -4.11
CA ASP A 35 6.77 -12.58 -4.94
C ASP A 35 5.24 -12.47 -5.10
N ARG A 36 4.63 -11.51 -4.41
CA ARG A 36 3.19 -11.24 -4.44
C ARG A 36 2.82 -9.91 -5.11
N GLN A 37 3.75 -9.26 -5.76
CA GLN A 37 3.45 -7.99 -6.43
C GLN A 37 2.36 -8.17 -7.48
N LEU A 38 1.42 -7.25 -7.44
CA LEU A 38 0.42 -7.14 -8.49
C LEU A 38 1.12 -6.79 -9.80
N THR A 39 0.75 -7.49 -10.86
CA THR A 39 1.28 -7.21 -12.20
C THR A 39 0.77 -5.86 -12.70
N GLU A 40 1.50 -5.27 -13.65
CA GLU A 40 1.07 -4.03 -14.30
C GLU A 40 -0.33 -4.20 -14.93
N ASP A 41 -0.64 -5.36 -15.48
CA ASP A 41 -1.96 -5.66 -16.03
C ASP A 41 -3.07 -5.59 -14.98
N ALA A 42 -2.81 -6.12 -13.78
CA ALA A 42 -3.76 -6.06 -12.66
C ALA A 42 -3.97 -4.63 -12.16
N LEU A 43 -2.96 -3.78 -12.29
CA LEU A 43 -2.99 -2.38 -11.85
C LEU A 43 -3.49 -1.41 -12.93
N ALA A 44 -3.60 -1.85 -14.18
CA ALA A 44 -4.01 -1.01 -15.31
C ALA A 44 -5.32 -0.22 -15.08
N PRO A 45 -6.35 -0.76 -14.40
CA PRO A 45 -7.57 -0.01 -14.12
C PRO A 45 -7.41 1.15 -13.15
N PHE A 46 -6.30 1.21 -12.42
CA PHE A 46 -6.07 2.21 -11.37
C PHE A 46 -5.17 3.32 -11.87
N ARG A 47 -5.74 4.52 -12.04
CA ARG A 47 -5.01 5.71 -12.48
C ARG A 47 -4.17 6.31 -11.36
N PHE A 48 -4.60 6.13 -10.11
CA PHE A 48 -3.91 6.63 -8.93
C PHE A 48 -3.45 5.46 -8.08
N ARG A 49 -2.16 5.41 -7.77
CA ARG A 49 -1.55 4.30 -7.05
C ARG A 49 -0.73 4.86 -5.90
N LEU A 50 -1.12 4.48 -4.69
CA LEU A 50 -0.38 4.79 -3.47
C LEU A 50 0.46 3.60 -3.07
N LEU A 51 1.65 3.88 -2.57
CA LEU A 51 2.49 2.90 -1.92
C LEU A 51 2.53 3.21 -0.43
N SER A 52 2.33 2.20 0.39
CA SER A 52 2.34 2.31 1.84
C SER A 52 3.28 1.27 2.45
N VAL A 53 3.83 1.59 3.60
CA VAL A 53 4.59 0.66 4.42
C VAL A 53 3.78 0.38 5.67
N HIS A 54 3.06 -0.74 5.70
CA HIS A 54 2.28 -1.22 6.86
C HIS A 54 2.95 -2.41 7.55
N PHE A 55 4.00 -2.96 6.95
CA PHE A 55 4.71 -4.11 7.48
C PHE A 55 6.21 -3.81 7.58
N ILE A 56 6.78 -4.08 8.73
CA ILE A 56 8.22 -4.02 8.96
C ILE A 56 8.71 -5.46 9.09
N ASP A 57 9.40 -5.95 8.05
CA ASP A 57 9.92 -7.32 7.99
C ASP A 57 8.84 -8.37 8.33
N GLY A 58 7.63 -8.20 7.79
CA GLY A 58 6.49 -9.09 7.99
C GLY A 58 5.66 -8.82 9.25
N TRP A 59 6.03 -7.85 10.05
CA TRP A 59 5.29 -7.44 11.24
C TRP A 59 4.38 -6.24 10.93
N ALA A 60 3.07 -6.39 11.18
CA ALA A 60 2.10 -5.31 11.09
C ALA A 60 2.27 -4.36 12.29
N PHE A 61 3.13 -3.37 12.16
CA PHE A 61 3.59 -2.53 13.25
C PHE A 61 2.51 -1.60 13.81
N ASP A 62 1.48 -1.30 13.06
CA ASP A 62 0.34 -0.46 13.41
C ASP A 62 -0.89 -1.26 13.85
N ASP A 63 -0.81 -2.59 13.85
CA ASP A 63 -1.87 -3.46 14.35
C ASP A 63 -1.96 -3.39 15.88
N PRO A 64 -3.09 -2.97 16.46
CA PRO A 64 -3.27 -2.91 17.91
C PRO A 64 -3.01 -4.24 18.63
N ASP A 65 -3.27 -5.36 17.97
CA ASP A 65 -3.06 -6.69 18.54
C ASP A 65 -1.59 -7.12 18.53
N GLN A 66 -0.74 -6.42 17.79
CA GLN A 66 0.69 -6.71 17.65
C GLN A 66 1.59 -5.62 18.28
N LYS A 67 1.03 -4.76 19.10
CA LYS A 67 1.73 -3.61 19.68
C LYS A 67 2.78 -3.92 20.75
N ALA A 68 2.88 -5.16 21.23
CA ALA A 68 3.79 -5.53 22.32
C ALA A 68 5.26 -5.19 22.01
N ARG A 69 5.69 -5.28 20.74
CA ARG A 69 7.07 -4.97 20.33
C ARG A 69 7.45 -3.50 20.52
N TRP A 70 6.48 -2.60 20.54
CA TRP A 70 6.72 -1.18 20.79
C TRP A 70 7.21 -0.88 22.21
N THR A 71 6.93 -1.76 23.15
CA THR A 71 7.29 -1.59 24.57
C THR A 71 8.66 -2.15 24.93
N GLU A 72 9.34 -2.83 24.02
CA GLU A 72 10.68 -3.34 24.22
C GLU A 72 11.70 -2.19 24.37
N PRO A 73 12.75 -2.34 25.20
CA PRO A 73 13.77 -1.30 25.37
C PRO A 73 14.42 -0.90 24.04
N GLY A 74 14.39 0.39 23.73
CA GLY A 74 14.94 0.94 22.47
C GLY A 74 14.11 0.67 21.22
N ALA A 75 12.96 0.00 21.36
CA ALA A 75 12.13 -0.39 20.23
C ALA A 75 11.64 0.81 19.39
N PRO A 76 11.11 1.90 19.95
CA PRO A 76 10.63 3.00 19.11
C PRO A 76 11.65 3.52 18.12
N ASP A 77 12.88 3.76 18.55
CA ASP A 77 13.95 4.25 17.69
C ASP A 77 14.34 3.24 16.60
N ALA A 78 14.45 1.97 16.96
CA ALA A 78 14.78 0.89 16.03
C ALA A 78 13.65 0.68 15.00
N ILE A 79 12.41 0.71 15.43
CA ILE A 79 11.22 0.56 14.57
C ILE A 79 11.14 1.71 13.56
N TRP A 80 11.27 2.95 14.00
CA TRP A 80 11.21 4.11 13.12
C TRP A 80 12.39 4.16 12.14
N ARG A 81 13.56 3.73 12.57
CA ARG A 81 14.72 3.62 11.68
C ARG A 81 14.46 2.60 10.57
N ARG A 82 13.99 1.40 10.93
CA ARG A 82 13.70 0.37 9.94
C ARG A 82 12.56 0.78 9.00
N TYR A 83 11.53 1.41 9.50
CA TYR A 83 10.46 2.01 8.71
C TYR A 83 11.02 2.99 7.66
N GLY A 84 11.89 3.90 8.08
CA GLY A 84 12.53 4.85 7.16
C GLY A 84 13.39 4.17 6.08
N GLU A 85 14.14 3.11 6.45
CA GLU A 85 14.90 2.31 5.49
C GLU A 85 13.99 1.68 4.43
N LEU A 86 12.87 1.08 4.83
CA LEU A 86 11.90 0.48 3.92
C LEU A 86 11.30 1.52 2.96
N TRP A 87 10.99 2.72 3.45
CA TRP A 87 10.54 3.81 2.59
C TRP A 87 11.62 4.23 1.57
N CYS A 88 12.87 4.32 1.98
CA CYS A 88 13.98 4.62 1.08
C CYS A 88 14.16 3.52 0.03
N GLU A 89 14.07 2.26 0.43
CA GLU A 89 14.13 1.12 -0.49
C GLU A 89 12.98 1.20 -1.52
N ALA A 90 11.75 1.39 -1.05
CA ALA A 90 10.58 1.49 -1.90
C ALA A 90 10.66 2.66 -2.89
N ALA A 91 11.03 3.85 -2.40
CA ALA A 91 11.14 5.05 -3.23
C ALA A 91 12.25 4.95 -4.28
N SER A 92 13.30 4.17 -4.00
CA SER A 92 14.43 3.96 -4.92
C SER A 92 14.20 2.83 -5.92
N ASN A 93 13.15 2.03 -5.75
CA ASN A 93 12.87 0.90 -6.62
C ASN A 93 12.04 1.33 -7.84
N ALA A 94 12.74 1.62 -8.95
CA ALA A 94 12.12 2.07 -10.20
C ALA A 94 11.25 0.98 -10.89
N SER A 95 11.31 -0.28 -10.44
CA SER A 95 10.51 -1.36 -11.00
C SER A 95 9.12 -1.49 -10.37
N LEU A 96 8.86 -0.78 -9.28
CA LEU A 96 7.55 -0.80 -8.63
C LEU A 96 6.52 -0.02 -9.46
N PRO A 97 5.31 -0.58 -9.67
CA PRO A 97 4.29 0.00 -10.55
C PRO A 97 3.40 1.05 -9.85
N TYR A 98 3.99 2.02 -9.20
CA TYR A 98 3.26 3.08 -8.51
C TYR A 98 3.64 4.47 -9.03
#